data_d049e3afd3808d73f070dc7dab7c1341
#
_entry.id   d049e3afd3808d73f070dc7dab7c1341
#
_cell.length_a   1.000
_cell.length_b   1.000
_cell.length_c   1.000
_cell.angle_alpha   90.00
_cell.angle_beta   90.00
_cell.angle_gamma   90.00
#
_symmetry.space_group_name_H-M   'P 1'
#
loop_
_entity.id
_entity.type
_entity.pdbx_description
1 polymer ?
#
loop_
_entity_poly.entity_id
_entity_poly.type
_entity_poly.pdbx_seq_one_letter_code
_entity_poly.pdbx_strand_id
1 'polypeptide(L)'
;MRGKRALLLLTALSLVLTLLAGCGNTAPETGEKAMVIGDTTFNSENWEETVDPHRTYNGWACIRYGIGETLVRYTDSMELEPWLARSWSNDGDRTWTIVLQDNVTFSSGRKMDAAAVKQCLEHLLENHDRAPGDTKIADMQAEGQTLTIVTSQPNPALMNYLGDPYGCIIDVDASDFEKGIVAGTGPYVVQELVTDDHLTLTKNTNYWNGSPKLDKLTIRTISDGDTLSAALQAGNIDAAYGMAYEAYPNFENDDYQFSAIQTSRAFFASMNMASPVMQDPAVRKAIAMGIDKQGFVTALLDGHGVVGAGAFPDGFSGFGGEHVTTEGYDPEGARQVLEAAGWRDTDGDGIREKDGVKLTVRWLTYPSRQELPLLAESAQATLKDIGMEVDINCTANRREFLADMNSWDVYASAMVTAPSGDPQYFFTSCCVPGMSYNFGGYDNAEVTEMVSRLAGEFDTARRSELAVRLQQAILDDNAYVFCSFLEMNMISRSYVTGYTAHACDYYQVTADLDISR
;
A
#
# COMPACT_ATOMS: atom_id res chain seq x y z
N MET A 1 63.58 -5.73 -40.71
CA MET A 1 62.81 -6.00 -39.49
C MET A 1 62.18 -4.75 -38.82
N ARG A 2 62.39 -3.51 -39.29
CA ARG A 2 61.80 -2.26 -38.73
C ARG A 2 60.41 -1.93 -39.28
N GLY A 3 60.05 -2.39 -40.47
CA GLY A 3 58.73 -2.06 -41.06
C GLY A 3 57.52 -2.85 -40.52
N LYS A 4 57.74 -4.07 -40.00
CA LYS A 4 56.64 -4.92 -39.47
C LYS A 4 56.18 -4.51 -38.06
N ARG A 5 57.02 -3.79 -37.30
CA ARG A 5 56.64 -3.27 -35.94
C ARG A 5 55.82 -1.97 -36.01
N ALA A 6 56.00 -1.14 -37.05
CA ALA A 6 55.24 0.07 -37.24
C ALA A 6 53.81 -0.23 -37.74
N LEU A 7 53.61 -1.27 -38.53
CA LEU A 7 52.28 -1.66 -39.02
C LEU A 7 51.42 -2.31 -37.92
N LEU A 8 52.03 -3.04 -36.98
CA LEU A 8 51.35 -3.63 -35.81
C LEU A 8 50.94 -2.58 -34.78
N LEU A 9 51.68 -1.50 -34.65
CA LEU A 9 51.32 -0.37 -33.76
C LEU A 9 50.20 0.51 -34.34
N LEU A 10 50.14 0.67 -35.65
CA LEU A 10 49.05 1.38 -36.31
C LEU A 10 47.72 0.60 -36.31
N THR A 11 47.73 -0.72 -36.39
CA THR A 11 46.55 -1.55 -36.28
C THR A 11 46.04 -1.68 -34.85
N ALA A 12 46.92 -1.67 -33.84
CA ALA A 12 46.53 -1.64 -32.44
C ALA A 12 45.92 -0.29 -32.02
N LEU A 13 46.42 0.80 -32.59
CA LEU A 13 45.87 2.16 -32.31
C LEU A 13 44.52 2.40 -32.98
N SER A 14 44.26 1.83 -34.14
CA SER A 14 42.94 1.89 -34.79
C SER A 14 41.90 0.99 -34.11
N LEU A 15 42.28 -0.14 -33.49
CA LEU A 15 41.35 -0.96 -32.69
C LEU A 15 40.97 -0.31 -31.34
N VAL A 16 41.87 0.44 -30.71
CA VAL A 16 41.57 1.17 -29.47
C VAL A 16 40.69 2.38 -29.74
N LEU A 17 40.81 3.04 -30.89
CA LEU A 17 39.90 4.13 -31.26
C LEU A 17 38.47 3.68 -31.62
N THR A 18 38.30 2.43 -32.07
CA THR A 18 36.96 1.88 -32.35
C THR A 18 36.24 1.37 -31.09
N LEU A 19 36.98 1.07 -30.00
CA LEU A 19 36.41 0.68 -28.70
C LEU A 19 36.00 1.89 -27.83
N LEU A 20 36.47 3.08 -28.15
CA LEU A 20 36.07 4.33 -27.47
C LEU A 20 34.88 5.04 -28.16
N ALA A 21 34.44 4.57 -29.31
CA ALA A 21 33.27 5.11 -30.02
C ALA A 21 31.98 4.33 -29.71
N GLY A 22 32.00 3.35 -28.81
CA GLY A 22 30.87 2.48 -28.49
C GLY A 22 30.11 2.82 -27.21
N CYS A 23 30.49 3.87 -26.47
CA CYS A 23 29.67 4.47 -25.40
C CYS A 23 29.14 5.83 -25.89
N GLY A 24 28.37 5.79 -26.93
CA GLY A 24 27.52 6.91 -27.31
C GLY A 24 26.33 6.88 -26.36
N ASN A 25 26.34 7.75 -25.34
CA ASN A 25 25.11 8.38 -24.90
C ASN A 25 24.46 8.90 -26.20
N THR A 26 23.45 8.23 -26.70
CA THR A 26 22.50 8.86 -27.61
C THR A 26 21.84 9.95 -26.77
N ALA A 27 22.36 11.17 -26.89
CA ALA A 27 21.61 12.34 -26.47
C ALA A 27 20.19 12.18 -27.08
N PRO A 28 19.12 12.44 -26.34
CA PRO A 28 17.77 12.38 -26.89
C PRO A 28 17.72 13.24 -28.14
N GLU A 29 17.05 12.76 -29.18
CA GLU A 29 16.74 13.57 -30.36
C GLU A 29 16.10 14.86 -29.86
N THR A 30 16.58 16.00 -30.33
CA THR A 30 16.20 17.33 -29.86
C THR A 30 14.68 17.50 -29.97
N GLY A 31 13.97 17.36 -28.86
CA GLY A 31 12.52 17.56 -28.76
C GLY A 31 11.74 16.46 -28.00
N GLU A 32 12.27 15.25 -27.81
CA GLU A 32 11.56 14.19 -27.09
C GLU A 32 11.66 14.38 -25.57
N LYS A 33 10.49 14.47 -24.89
CA LYS A 33 10.42 14.53 -23.43
C LYS A 33 10.42 13.11 -22.85
N ALA A 34 11.57 12.69 -22.33
CA ALA A 34 11.76 11.38 -21.74
C ALA A 34 12.17 11.47 -20.25
N MET A 35 11.57 10.63 -19.40
CA MET A 35 11.81 10.57 -17.96
C MET A 35 12.13 9.13 -17.51
N VAL A 36 12.95 8.99 -16.48
CA VAL A 36 13.30 7.72 -15.85
C VAL A 36 12.93 7.74 -14.37
N ILE A 37 12.13 6.77 -13.92
CA ILE A 37 11.77 6.54 -12.52
C ILE A 37 12.48 5.28 -12.03
N GLY A 38 13.14 5.34 -10.87
CA GLY A 38 13.64 4.16 -10.15
C GLY A 38 12.60 3.71 -9.12
N ASP A 39 12.31 2.41 -9.06
CA ASP A 39 11.33 1.86 -8.13
C ASP A 39 11.86 0.57 -7.50
N THR A 40 11.86 0.50 -6.15
CA THR A 40 12.30 -0.68 -5.40
C THR A 40 11.26 -1.80 -5.39
N THR A 41 10.01 -1.50 -5.71
CA THR A 41 8.88 -2.44 -5.64
C THR A 41 8.51 -3.03 -6.99
N PHE A 42 9.08 -2.51 -8.09
CA PHE A 42 8.87 -3.03 -9.44
C PHE A 42 9.85 -4.17 -9.73
N ASN A 43 9.45 -5.39 -9.38
CA ASN A 43 10.27 -6.61 -9.52
C ASN A 43 9.37 -7.85 -9.65
N SER A 44 9.95 -9.00 -10.03
CA SER A 44 9.22 -10.25 -10.27
C SER A 44 8.55 -10.87 -9.02
N GLU A 45 8.86 -10.40 -7.81
CA GLU A 45 8.15 -10.80 -6.59
C GLU A 45 6.74 -10.16 -6.51
N ASN A 46 6.58 -8.99 -7.13
CA ASN A 46 5.35 -8.19 -7.10
C ASN A 46 4.64 -8.14 -8.46
N TRP A 47 5.35 -8.45 -9.53
CA TRP A 47 4.86 -8.36 -10.90
C TRP A 47 5.16 -9.64 -11.66
N GLU A 48 4.15 -10.33 -12.17
CA GLU A 48 4.33 -11.50 -13.03
C GLU A 48 4.73 -11.11 -14.46
N GLU A 49 5.37 -12.03 -15.16
CA GLU A 49 5.83 -11.83 -16.56
C GLU A 49 4.68 -11.57 -17.55
N THR A 50 3.45 -11.94 -17.19
CA THR A 50 2.29 -11.88 -18.09
C THR A 50 1.68 -10.50 -18.26
N VAL A 51 1.95 -9.54 -17.38
CA VAL A 51 1.36 -8.18 -17.33
C VAL A 51 -0.18 -8.11 -17.37
N ASP A 52 -0.88 -9.22 -17.20
CA ASP A 52 -2.33 -9.24 -17.07
C ASP A 52 -2.75 -8.51 -15.76
N PRO A 53 -3.43 -7.36 -15.82
CA PRO A 53 -3.78 -6.61 -14.61
C PRO A 53 -4.72 -7.36 -13.66
N HIS A 54 -5.39 -8.40 -14.15
CA HIS A 54 -6.33 -9.21 -13.38
C HIS A 54 -5.67 -10.42 -12.71
N ARG A 55 -4.34 -10.49 -12.68
CA ARG A 55 -3.59 -11.54 -12.00
C ARG A 55 -2.69 -10.96 -10.93
N THR A 56 -2.73 -11.56 -9.74
CA THR A 56 -1.90 -11.19 -8.58
C THR A 56 -1.84 -9.68 -8.30
N TYR A 57 -0.65 -9.06 -8.35
CA TYR A 57 -0.44 -7.62 -8.15
C TYR A 57 -0.21 -6.84 -9.45
N ASN A 58 -0.39 -7.45 -10.62
CA ASN A 58 -0.12 -6.79 -11.90
C ASN A 58 -1.00 -5.55 -12.13
N GLY A 59 -2.26 -5.57 -11.65
CA GLY A 59 -3.15 -4.42 -11.69
C GLY A 59 -2.55 -3.18 -11.04
N TRP A 60 -1.81 -3.37 -9.94
CA TRP A 60 -1.13 -2.30 -9.23
C TRP A 60 -0.13 -1.56 -10.11
N ALA A 61 0.73 -2.28 -10.81
CA ALA A 61 1.69 -1.68 -11.72
C ALA A 61 1.00 -1.05 -12.94
N CYS A 62 -0.07 -1.66 -13.48
CA CYS A 62 -0.84 -1.09 -14.59
C CYS A 62 -1.46 0.26 -14.23
N ILE A 63 -2.07 0.39 -13.05
CA ILE A 63 -2.64 1.65 -12.58
C ILE A 63 -1.54 2.65 -12.21
N ARG A 64 -0.54 2.21 -11.42
CA ARG A 64 0.54 3.05 -10.92
C ARG A 64 1.32 3.75 -12.03
N TYR A 65 1.60 3.03 -13.10
CA TYR A 65 2.39 3.57 -14.22
C TYR A 65 1.53 4.09 -15.38
N GLY A 66 0.23 4.29 -15.15
CA GLY A 66 -0.64 4.96 -16.11
C GLY A 66 -0.91 4.17 -17.39
N ILE A 67 -0.89 2.82 -17.34
CA ILE A 67 -1.24 1.95 -18.47
C ILE A 67 -2.76 1.78 -18.57
N GLY A 68 -3.41 1.57 -17.44
CA GLY A 68 -4.84 1.40 -17.33
C GLY A 68 -5.45 2.28 -16.24
N GLU A 69 -6.77 2.29 -16.16
CA GLU A 69 -7.53 3.06 -15.19
C GLU A 69 -8.71 2.23 -14.69
N THR A 70 -9.29 2.64 -13.56
CA THR A 70 -10.46 2.00 -12.94
C THR A 70 -11.74 2.79 -13.22
N LEU A 71 -12.90 2.21 -12.92
CA LEU A 71 -14.21 2.87 -13.09
C LEU A 71 -14.33 4.13 -12.22
N VAL A 72 -13.76 4.10 -11.03
CA VAL A 72 -13.71 5.20 -10.06
C VAL A 72 -12.28 5.41 -9.61
N ARG A 73 -11.97 6.59 -9.04
CA ARG A 73 -10.68 6.88 -8.38
C ARG A 73 -10.91 7.22 -6.93
N TYR A 74 -9.82 7.31 -6.18
CA TYR A 74 -9.83 7.81 -4.81
C TYR A 74 -9.23 9.21 -4.77
N THR A 75 -9.80 10.06 -3.90
CA THR A 75 -9.20 11.33 -3.49
C THR A 75 -8.06 11.06 -2.49
N ASP A 76 -7.32 12.10 -2.10
CA ASP A 76 -6.31 12.00 -1.04
C ASP A 76 -6.91 11.59 0.34
N SER A 77 -8.20 11.85 0.57
CA SER A 77 -8.95 11.35 1.75
C SER A 77 -9.55 9.96 1.54
N MET A 78 -9.22 9.29 0.42
CA MET A 78 -9.73 7.96 0.04
C MET A 78 -11.25 7.90 -0.18
N GLU A 79 -11.87 9.02 -0.50
CA GLU A 79 -13.25 9.07 -0.99
C GLU A 79 -13.32 8.72 -2.47
N LEU A 80 -14.44 8.11 -2.91
CA LEU A 80 -14.62 7.78 -4.32
C LEU A 80 -14.96 9.02 -5.15
N GLU A 81 -14.29 9.16 -6.28
CA GLU A 81 -14.63 10.12 -7.32
C GLU A 81 -14.91 9.46 -8.67
N PRO A 82 -15.80 10.03 -9.52
CA PRO A 82 -16.03 9.56 -10.88
C PRO A 82 -14.75 9.57 -11.72
N TRP A 83 -14.55 8.50 -12.52
CA TRP A 83 -13.43 8.44 -13.46
C TRP A 83 -13.90 7.85 -14.81
N LEU A 84 -13.63 6.56 -15.14
CA LEU A 84 -14.19 5.93 -16.33
C LEU A 84 -15.72 5.77 -16.24
N ALA A 85 -16.24 5.62 -15.03
CA ALA A 85 -17.66 5.83 -14.74
C ALA A 85 -17.91 7.31 -14.44
N ARG A 86 -18.86 7.94 -15.12
CA ARG A 86 -19.30 9.32 -14.82
C ARG A 86 -20.25 9.41 -13.65
N SER A 87 -20.98 8.33 -13.36
CA SER A 87 -21.89 8.22 -12.21
C SER A 87 -22.28 6.77 -11.94
N TRP A 88 -22.73 6.53 -10.72
CA TRP A 88 -23.29 5.24 -10.29
C TRP A 88 -24.40 5.43 -9.26
N SER A 89 -25.26 4.43 -9.15
CA SER A 89 -26.30 4.35 -8.13
C SER A 89 -26.59 2.90 -7.76
N ASN A 90 -27.15 2.71 -6.57
CA ASN A 90 -27.62 1.42 -6.07
C ASN A 90 -29.11 1.49 -5.72
N ASP A 91 -29.86 0.40 -5.87
CA ASP A 91 -31.28 0.32 -5.55
C ASP A 91 -31.58 0.15 -4.04
N GLY A 92 -30.54 0.17 -3.21
CA GLY A 92 -30.63 -0.07 -1.76
C GLY A 92 -30.49 -1.55 -1.38
N ASP A 93 -30.18 -2.43 -2.34
CA ASP A 93 -29.96 -3.86 -2.14
C ASP A 93 -28.78 -4.35 -3.02
N ARG A 94 -29.06 -5.05 -4.09
CA ARG A 94 -28.03 -5.77 -4.87
C ARG A 94 -27.79 -5.24 -6.27
N THR A 95 -28.61 -4.31 -6.75
CA THR A 95 -28.51 -3.83 -8.12
C THR A 95 -27.79 -2.50 -8.19
N TRP A 96 -26.70 -2.47 -8.93
CA TRP A 96 -25.91 -1.29 -9.22
C TRP A 96 -26.10 -0.88 -10.69
N THR A 97 -26.33 0.40 -10.93
CA THR A 97 -26.35 1.00 -12.26
C THR A 97 -25.14 1.93 -12.39
N ILE A 98 -24.27 1.65 -13.33
CA ILE A 98 -23.04 2.40 -13.61
C ILE A 98 -23.14 3.01 -14.99
N VAL A 99 -22.95 4.32 -15.10
CA VAL A 99 -22.99 5.04 -16.38
C VAL A 99 -21.57 5.47 -16.73
N LEU A 100 -21.08 4.99 -17.88
CA LEU A 100 -19.71 5.22 -18.33
C LEU A 100 -19.55 6.58 -19.03
N GLN A 101 -18.31 7.07 -19.11
CA GLN A 101 -17.92 8.22 -19.96
C GLN A 101 -18.15 7.88 -21.44
N ASP A 102 -18.53 8.91 -22.23
CA ASP A 102 -18.86 8.71 -23.66
C ASP A 102 -17.63 8.81 -24.59
N ASN A 103 -16.52 9.39 -24.11
CA ASN A 103 -15.36 9.77 -24.92
C ASN A 103 -14.11 8.91 -24.65
N VAL A 104 -14.23 7.79 -23.93
CA VAL A 104 -13.08 6.94 -23.63
C VAL A 104 -12.80 6.00 -24.79
N THR A 105 -11.51 5.89 -25.13
CA THR A 105 -10.99 4.96 -26.12
C THR A 105 -9.82 4.20 -25.53
N PHE A 106 -9.78 2.89 -25.70
CA PHE A 106 -8.62 2.09 -25.35
C PHE A 106 -7.40 2.43 -26.23
N SER A 107 -6.22 2.11 -25.79
CA SER A 107 -5.00 2.29 -26.60
C SER A 107 -5.03 1.50 -27.91
N SER A 108 -5.83 0.44 -27.99
CA SER A 108 -6.14 -0.32 -29.22
C SER A 108 -6.91 0.50 -30.28
N GLY A 109 -7.53 1.62 -29.90
CA GLY A 109 -8.43 2.40 -30.74
C GLY A 109 -9.91 1.98 -30.65
N ARG A 110 -10.24 0.90 -29.90
CA ARG A 110 -11.64 0.51 -29.64
C ARG A 110 -12.28 1.49 -28.66
N LYS A 111 -13.52 1.91 -28.93
CA LYS A 111 -14.30 2.70 -27.97
C LYS A 111 -14.64 1.86 -26.75
N MET A 112 -14.53 2.44 -25.54
CA MET A 112 -15.02 1.84 -24.31
C MET A 112 -16.53 2.04 -24.20
N ASP A 113 -17.27 0.95 -24.19
CA ASP A 113 -18.70 0.89 -23.92
C ASP A 113 -18.99 -0.13 -22.80
N ALA A 114 -20.25 -0.24 -22.37
CA ALA A 114 -20.62 -1.16 -21.31
C ALA A 114 -20.37 -2.63 -21.66
N ALA A 115 -20.41 -3.00 -22.95
CA ALA A 115 -20.11 -4.36 -23.39
C ALA A 115 -18.62 -4.69 -23.22
N ALA A 116 -17.73 -3.76 -23.57
CA ALA A 116 -16.30 -3.91 -23.35
C ALA A 116 -15.93 -3.97 -21.86
N VAL A 117 -16.55 -3.12 -21.03
CA VAL A 117 -16.34 -3.15 -19.57
C VAL A 117 -16.86 -4.45 -18.95
N LYS A 118 -18.04 -4.93 -19.39
CA LYS A 118 -18.58 -6.22 -18.96
C LYS A 118 -17.60 -7.36 -19.28
N GLN A 119 -17.10 -7.44 -20.51
CA GLN A 119 -16.11 -8.43 -20.92
C GLN A 119 -14.84 -8.37 -20.08
N CYS A 120 -14.36 -7.16 -19.77
CA CYS A 120 -13.21 -6.95 -18.91
C CYS A 120 -13.46 -7.46 -17.49
N LEU A 121 -14.61 -7.15 -16.90
CA LEU A 121 -14.97 -7.63 -15.55
C LEU A 121 -15.23 -9.15 -15.52
N GLU A 122 -15.74 -9.75 -16.58
CA GLU A 122 -15.82 -11.21 -16.71
C GLU A 122 -14.43 -11.85 -16.68
N HIS A 123 -13.47 -11.29 -17.43
CA HIS A 123 -12.07 -11.71 -17.38
C HIS A 123 -11.46 -11.53 -15.97
N LEU A 124 -11.76 -10.43 -15.29
CA LEU A 124 -11.34 -10.22 -13.90
C LEU A 124 -11.85 -11.33 -12.97
N LEU A 125 -13.15 -11.64 -13.05
CA LEU A 125 -13.77 -12.65 -12.17
C LEU A 125 -13.25 -14.07 -12.42
N GLU A 126 -12.77 -14.36 -13.63
CA GLU A 126 -12.20 -15.66 -14.01
C GLU A 126 -10.74 -15.81 -13.57
N ASN A 127 -9.98 -14.71 -13.47
CA ASN A 127 -8.53 -14.76 -13.32
C ASN A 127 -7.99 -14.23 -11.98
N HIS A 128 -8.80 -13.49 -11.19
CA HIS A 128 -8.33 -12.89 -9.95
C HIS A 128 -8.89 -13.61 -8.71
N ASP A 129 -8.01 -14.07 -7.81
CA ASP A 129 -8.38 -14.86 -6.63
C ASP A 129 -9.32 -14.13 -5.65
N ARG A 130 -9.14 -12.82 -5.46
CA ARG A 130 -9.91 -12.01 -4.51
C ARG A 130 -11.19 -11.41 -5.09
N ALA A 131 -11.14 -10.96 -6.34
CA ALA A 131 -12.21 -10.15 -6.93
C ALA A 131 -13.62 -10.79 -6.86
N PRO A 132 -13.80 -12.11 -7.09
CA PRO A 132 -15.12 -12.73 -6.93
C PRO A 132 -15.68 -12.61 -5.51
N GLY A 133 -14.83 -12.78 -4.50
CA GLY A 133 -15.20 -12.69 -3.08
C GLY A 133 -15.49 -11.25 -2.63
N ASP A 134 -14.68 -10.30 -3.10
CA ASP A 134 -14.79 -8.89 -2.76
C ASP A 134 -16.02 -8.26 -3.45
N THR A 135 -16.13 -8.42 -4.76
CA THR A 135 -17.18 -7.78 -5.56
C THR A 135 -18.53 -8.45 -5.44
N LYS A 136 -18.56 -9.79 -5.23
CA LYS A 136 -19.77 -10.63 -5.18
C LYS A 136 -20.65 -10.48 -6.41
N ILE A 137 -20.09 -10.15 -7.57
CA ILE A 137 -20.83 -10.00 -8.84
C ILE A 137 -21.44 -11.35 -9.22
N ALA A 138 -22.75 -11.37 -9.46
CA ALA A 138 -23.52 -12.55 -9.87
C ALA A 138 -24.04 -12.47 -11.30
N ASP A 139 -24.39 -11.27 -11.78
CA ASP A 139 -24.85 -11.02 -13.15
C ASP A 139 -24.46 -9.61 -13.60
N MET A 140 -24.27 -9.44 -14.89
CA MET A 140 -23.96 -8.15 -15.52
C MET A 140 -24.72 -7.99 -16.83
N GLN A 141 -25.35 -6.84 -17.03
CA GLN A 141 -26.04 -6.47 -18.26
C GLN A 141 -25.47 -5.16 -18.80
N ALA A 142 -25.23 -5.11 -20.11
CA ALA A 142 -24.62 -3.98 -20.79
C ALA A 142 -25.57 -3.43 -21.87
N GLU A 143 -25.86 -2.13 -21.81
CA GLU A 143 -26.64 -1.41 -22.81
C GLU A 143 -26.03 -0.04 -23.10
N GLY A 144 -25.44 0.13 -24.28
CA GLY A 144 -24.76 1.36 -24.68
C GLY A 144 -23.63 1.72 -23.69
N GLN A 145 -23.78 2.80 -22.94
CA GLN A 145 -22.85 3.26 -21.91
C GLN A 145 -23.33 2.91 -20.48
N THR A 146 -24.36 2.09 -20.34
CA THR A 146 -24.90 1.70 -19.03
C THR A 146 -24.56 0.25 -18.74
N LEU A 147 -23.85 0.02 -17.63
CA LEU A 147 -23.59 -1.30 -17.07
C LEU A 147 -24.45 -1.49 -15.82
N THR A 148 -25.25 -2.54 -15.81
CA THR A 148 -26.00 -2.97 -14.63
C THR A 148 -25.32 -4.19 -14.02
N ILE A 149 -24.98 -4.13 -12.75
CA ILE A 149 -24.37 -5.23 -11.98
C ILE A 149 -25.34 -5.68 -10.90
N VAL A 150 -25.58 -6.98 -10.81
CA VAL A 150 -26.31 -7.60 -9.71
C VAL A 150 -25.35 -8.42 -8.86
N THR A 151 -25.30 -8.14 -7.57
CA THR A 151 -24.46 -8.90 -6.62
C THR A 151 -25.23 -10.06 -6.00
N SER A 152 -24.53 -11.11 -5.58
CA SER A 152 -25.13 -12.29 -4.92
C SER A 152 -25.67 -11.98 -3.51
N GLN A 153 -25.13 -10.94 -2.88
CA GLN A 153 -25.52 -10.39 -1.57
C GLN A 153 -25.42 -8.86 -1.63
N PRO A 154 -26.08 -8.11 -0.72
CA PRO A 154 -25.84 -6.68 -0.59
C PRO A 154 -24.35 -6.40 -0.47
N ASN A 155 -23.82 -5.46 -1.25
CA ASN A 155 -22.42 -5.09 -1.25
C ASN A 155 -22.26 -3.56 -1.37
N PRO A 156 -22.35 -2.82 -0.26
CA PRO A 156 -22.22 -1.36 -0.25
C PRO A 156 -20.85 -0.88 -0.75
N ALA A 157 -19.82 -1.69 -0.63
CA ALA A 157 -18.44 -1.38 -1.02
C ALA A 157 -18.11 -1.80 -2.48
N LEU A 158 -19.09 -2.19 -3.31
CA LEU A 158 -18.81 -2.66 -4.68
C LEU A 158 -17.97 -1.65 -5.47
N MET A 159 -18.34 -0.36 -5.45
CA MET A 159 -17.61 0.65 -6.22
C MET A 159 -16.20 0.88 -5.65
N ASN A 160 -16.01 0.75 -4.33
CA ASN A 160 -14.69 0.78 -3.72
C ASN A 160 -13.82 -0.38 -4.23
N TYR A 161 -14.36 -1.59 -4.28
CA TYR A 161 -13.62 -2.73 -4.83
C TYR A 161 -13.34 -2.59 -6.34
N LEU A 162 -14.22 -1.96 -7.11
CA LEU A 162 -13.97 -1.68 -8.53
C LEU A 162 -12.97 -0.52 -8.76
N GLY A 163 -12.59 0.20 -7.71
CA GLY A 163 -11.47 1.14 -7.67
C GLY A 163 -10.13 0.51 -7.25
N ASP A 164 -10.12 -0.72 -6.69
CA ASP A 164 -8.89 -1.48 -6.41
C ASP A 164 -8.13 -1.73 -7.73
N PRO A 165 -6.80 -1.77 -7.75
CA PRO A 165 -5.99 -1.98 -8.96
C PRO A 165 -6.40 -3.19 -9.81
N TYR A 166 -6.91 -4.26 -9.23
CA TYR A 166 -7.45 -5.36 -10.02
C TYR A 166 -8.67 -4.97 -10.87
N GLY A 167 -9.38 -3.90 -10.50
CA GLY A 167 -10.48 -3.33 -11.29
C GLY A 167 -10.03 -2.55 -12.54
N CYS A 168 -8.77 -2.67 -12.95
CA CYS A 168 -8.19 -2.05 -14.14
C CYS A 168 -8.98 -2.42 -15.39
N ILE A 169 -9.50 -1.43 -16.12
CA ILE A 169 -10.32 -1.63 -17.32
C ILE A 169 -9.42 -1.69 -18.56
N ILE A 170 -9.50 -2.81 -19.27
CA ILE A 170 -8.72 -3.10 -20.47
C ILE A 170 -9.59 -3.63 -21.62
N ASP A 171 -9.10 -3.48 -22.86
CA ASP A 171 -9.63 -4.21 -24.02
C ASP A 171 -8.99 -5.61 -24.04
N VAL A 172 -9.74 -6.60 -23.53
CA VAL A 172 -9.27 -7.99 -23.42
C VAL A 172 -8.91 -8.56 -24.79
N ASP A 173 -9.72 -8.28 -25.82
CA ASP A 173 -9.51 -8.83 -27.17
C ASP A 173 -8.25 -8.29 -27.86
N ALA A 174 -7.82 -7.07 -27.50
CA ALA A 174 -6.64 -6.42 -28.07
C ALA A 174 -5.37 -6.56 -27.20
N SER A 175 -5.50 -7.15 -26.00
CA SER A 175 -4.36 -7.42 -25.11
C SER A 175 -3.70 -8.76 -25.46
N ASP A 176 -2.38 -8.83 -25.38
CA ASP A 176 -1.58 -10.06 -25.54
C ASP A 176 -0.58 -10.11 -24.39
N PHE A 177 -1.02 -10.68 -23.29
CA PHE A 177 -0.27 -10.65 -22.03
C PHE A 177 1.06 -11.39 -22.11
N GLU A 178 1.13 -12.46 -22.94
CA GLU A 178 2.37 -13.21 -23.16
C GLU A 178 3.44 -12.35 -23.87
N LYS A 179 3.01 -11.36 -24.66
CA LYS A 179 3.91 -10.40 -25.33
C LYS A 179 4.08 -9.08 -24.55
N GLY A 180 3.54 -8.98 -23.34
CA GLY A 180 3.59 -7.75 -22.56
C GLY A 180 2.69 -6.64 -23.10
N ILE A 181 1.67 -6.95 -23.92
CA ILE A 181 0.75 -5.97 -24.49
C ILE A 181 -0.51 -5.86 -23.62
N VAL A 182 -0.75 -4.66 -23.07
CA VAL A 182 -1.98 -4.30 -22.35
C VAL A 182 -2.67 -3.15 -23.06
N ALA A 183 -3.85 -3.38 -23.57
CA ALA A 183 -4.67 -2.36 -24.22
C ALA A 183 -5.55 -1.65 -23.17
N GLY A 184 -4.95 -0.78 -22.35
CA GLY A 184 -5.64 -0.02 -21.31
C GLY A 184 -6.23 1.30 -21.80
N THR A 185 -6.79 2.08 -20.88
CA THR A 185 -7.36 3.41 -21.10
C THR A 185 -6.43 4.54 -20.69
N GLY A 186 -5.29 4.22 -20.06
CA GLY A 186 -4.39 5.17 -19.41
C GLY A 186 -3.59 6.05 -20.36
N PRO A 187 -2.88 7.06 -19.81
CA PRO A 187 -2.09 8.02 -20.56
C PRO A 187 -0.86 7.42 -21.27
N TYR A 188 -0.43 6.22 -20.90
CA TYR A 188 0.75 5.59 -21.49
C TYR A 188 0.46 4.16 -21.97
N VAL A 189 1.25 3.72 -22.95
CA VAL A 189 1.16 2.40 -23.58
C VAL A 189 2.49 1.67 -23.41
N VAL A 190 2.44 0.38 -23.07
CA VAL A 190 3.64 -0.46 -22.95
C VAL A 190 4.33 -0.58 -24.31
N GLN A 191 5.60 -0.21 -24.36
CA GLN A 191 6.48 -0.43 -25.50
C GLN A 191 7.34 -1.67 -25.30
N GLU A 192 7.88 -1.86 -24.09
CA GLU A 192 8.77 -2.95 -23.76
C GLU A 192 8.71 -3.26 -22.27
N LEU A 193 8.69 -4.53 -21.91
CA LEU A 193 8.87 -5.01 -20.54
C LEU A 193 10.03 -6.00 -20.52
N VAL A 194 11.02 -5.72 -19.68
CA VAL A 194 12.11 -6.64 -19.37
C VAL A 194 12.06 -6.92 -17.86
N THR A 195 11.62 -8.11 -17.50
CA THR A 195 11.42 -8.52 -16.09
C THR A 195 12.70 -8.28 -15.28
N ASP A 196 12.53 -7.73 -14.07
CA ASP A 196 13.61 -7.36 -13.13
C ASP A 196 14.62 -6.33 -13.66
N ASP A 197 14.34 -5.66 -14.77
CA ASP A 197 15.19 -4.61 -15.31
C ASP A 197 14.39 -3.32 -15.55
N HIS A 198 13.45 -3.32 -16.51
CA HIS A 198 12.72 -2.11 -16.82
C HIS A 198 11.38 -2.33 -17.54
N LEU A 199 10.51 -1.33 -17.42
CA LEU A 199 9.31 -1.13 -18.23
C LEU A 199 9.45 0.19 -18.99
N THR A 200 9.37 0.13 -20.31
CA THR A 200 9.33 1.32 -21.18
C THR A 200 7.92 1.58 -21.67
N LEU A 201 7.48 2.80 -21.50
CA LEU A 201 6.16 3.30 -21.87
C LEU A 201 6.28 4.45 -22.88
N THR A 202 5.32 4.54 -23.80
CA THR A 202 5.16 5.65 -24.72
C THR A 202 3.80 6.30 -24.53
N LYS A 203 3.71 7.57 -24.90
CA LYS A 203 2.50 8.37 -24.85
C LYS A 203 1.32 7.71 -25.57
N ASN A 204 0.18 7.60 -24.92
CA ASN A 204 -1.08 7.24 -25.55
C ASN A 204 -1.67 8.45 -26.27
N THR A 205 -1.58 8.48 -27.59
CA THR A 205 -2.12 9.57 -28.41
C THR A 205 -3.65 9.63 -28.46
N ASN A 206 -4.32 8.55 -28.01
CA ASN A 206 -5.77 8.45 -27.93
C ASN A 206 -6.30 8.67 -26.51
N TYR A 207 -5.46 9.17 -25.59
CA TYR A 207 -5.88 9.35 -24.20
C TYR A 207 -7.06 10.32 -24.10
N TRP A 208 -8.10 9.89 -23.41
CA TRP A 208 -9.40 10.55 -23.38
C TRP A 208 -9.42 11.82 -22.49
N ASN A 209 -8.55 11.87 -21.47
CA ASN A 209 -8.52 12.95 -20.48
C ASN A 209 -7.28 13.84 -20.66
N GLY A 210 -7.16 14.48 -21.81
CA GLY A 210 -6.06 15.40 -22.12
C GLY A 210 -4.96 14.77 -22.96
N SER A 211 -3.79 15.41 -22.99
CA SER A 211 -2.62 14.92 -23.72
C SER A 211 -1.46 14.70 -22.74
N PRO A 212 -0.93 13.48 -22.61
CA PRO A 212 0.25 13.23 -21.78
C PRO A 212 1.41 14.13 -22.21
N LYS A 213 2.12 14.70 -21.23
CA LYS A 213 3.18 15.70 -21.49
C LYS A 213 4.51 15.05 -21.85
N LEU A 214 4.81 13.86 -21.30
CA LEU A 214 5.99 13.08 -21.65
C LEU A 214 5.73 12.24 -22.90
N ASP A 215 6.73 12.11 -23.76
CA ASP A 215 6.68 11.25 -24.94
C ASP A 215 7.09 9.81 -24.59
N LYS A 216 8.01 9.67 -23.62
CA LYS A 216 8.55 8.39 -23.17
C LYS A 216 8.77 8.38 -21.65
N LEU A 217 8.48 7.25 -21.03
CA LEU A 217 8.75 6.99 -19.62
C LEU A 217 9.42 5.62 -19.46
N THR A 218 10.45 5.54 -18.61
CA THR A 218 11.09 4.27 -18.25
C THR A 218 11.01 4.09 -16.74
N ILE A 219 10.44 2.98 -16.29
CA ILE A 219 10.47 2.54 -14.90
C ILE A 219 11.61 1.53 -14.78
N ARG A 220 12.58 1.79 -13.92
CA ARG A 220 13.73 0.90 -13.68
C ARG A 220 13.59 0.18 -12.35
N THR A 221 13.78 -1.11 -12.37
CA THR A 221 13.91 -1.91 -11.15
C THR A 221 15.23 -1.59 -10.47
N ILE A 222 15.17 -1.06 -9.24
CA ILE A 222 16.34 -0.81 -8.40
C ILE A 222 15.98 -1.26 -6.98
N SER A 223 16.15 -2.54 -6.69
CA SER A 223 15.67 -3.16 -5.44
C SER A 223 16.43 -2.72 -4.18
N ASP A 224 17.63 -2.16 -4.34
CA ASP A 224 18.49 -1.69 -3.23
C ASP A 224 18.34 -0.19 -3.04
N GLY A 225 17.98 0.24 -1.82
CA GLY A 225 17.70 1.64 -1.48
C GLY A 225 18.92 2.57 -1.59
N ASP A 226 20.13 2.09 -1.29
CA ASP A 226 21.36 2.86 -1.41
C ASP A 226 21.71 3.08 -2.89
N THR A 227 21.54 2.05 -3.70
CA THR A 227 21.68 2.13 -5.17
C THR A 227 20.67 3.09 -5.77
N LEU A 228 19.42 3.08 -5.30
CA LEU A 228 18.37 4.00 -5.73
C LEU A 228 18.75 5.46 -5.39
N SER A 229 19.21 5.69 -4.15
CA SER A 229 19.69 6.98 -3.68
C SER A 229 20.85 7.50 -4.54
N ALA A 230 21.86 6.67 -4.78
CA ALA A 230 23.01 7.02 -5.62
C ALA A 230 22.61 7.31 -7.08
N ALA A 231 21.67 6.55 -7.63
CA ALA A 231 21.18 6.74 -9.00
C ALA A 231 20.46 8.10 -9.17
N LEU A 232 19.64 8.51 -8.18
CA LEU A 232 18.95 9.79 -8.19
C LEU A 232 19.95 10.94 -8.03
N GLN A 233 20.92 10.82 -7.11
CA GLN A 233 21.99 11.83 -6.94
C GLN A 233 22.85 12.01 -8.18
N ALA A 234 23.18 10.91 -8.87
CA ALA A 234 23.99 10.95 -10.10
C ALA A 234 23.21 11.45 -11.34
N GLY A 235 21.87 11.60 -11.26
CA GLY A 235 21.03 11.95 -12.40
C GLY A 235 20.81 10.82 -13.41
N ASN A 236 21.02 9.58 -12.98
CA ASN A 236 20.73 8.39 -13.78
C ASN A 236 19.23 8.05 -13.82
N ILE A 237 18.48 8.58 -12.87
CA ILE A 237 17.03 8.59 -12.76
C ILE A 237 16.56 10.00 -12.40
N ASP A 238 15.34 10.34 -12.77
CA ASP A 238 14.73 11.66 -12.54
C ASP A 238 13.85 11.66 -11.27
N ALA A 239 13.34 10.50 -10.90
CA ALA A 239 12.50 10.32 -9.72
C ALA A 239 12.71 8.92 -9.11
N ALA A 240 12.34 8.78 -7.84
CA ALA A 240 12.52 7.58 -7.04
C ALA A 240 11.29 7.26 -6.18
N TYR A 241 10.96 5.97 -6.06
CA TYR A 241 9.97 5.43 -5.14
C TYR A 241 10.56 4.27 -4.32
N GLY A 242 10.27 4.26 -3.01
CA GLY A 242 10.73 3.22 -2.10
C GLY A 242 12.14 3.45 -1.52
N MET A 243 12.54 4.72 -1.38
CA MET A 243 13.79 5.08 -0.72
C MET A 243 13.70 4.87 0.80
N ALA A 244 14.81 4.45 1.41
CA ALA A 244 14.89 4.27 2.86
C ALA A 244 14.96 5.63 3.60
N TYR A 245 14.46 5.69 4.85
CA TYR A 245 14.40 6.92 5.66
C TYR A 245 15.78 7.55 5.86
N GLU A 246 16.81 6.74 6.06
CA GLU A 246 18.19 7.21 6.28
C GLU A 246 18.76 8.00 5.10
N ALA A 247 18.20 7.83 3.91
CA ALA A 247 18.62 8.56 2.71
C ALA A 247 17.95 9.93 2.57
N TYR A 248 16.81 10.19 3.21
CA TYR A 248 15.99 11.38 3.01
C TYR A 248 16.75 12.71 3.24
N PRO A 249 17.61 12.85 4.27
CA PRO A 249 18.37 14.09 4.47
C PRO A 249 19.24 14.50 3.27
N ASN A 250 19.58 13.57 2.38
CA ASN A 250 20.34 13.89 1.17
C ASN A 250 19.50 14.61 0.10
N PHE A 251 18.18 14.58 0.23
CA PHE A 251 17.21 15.07 -0.75
C PHE A 251 16.36 16.24 -0.24
N GLU A 252 16.57 16.68 1.00
CA GLU A 252 15.92 17.84 1.62
C GLU A 252 16.62 19.14 1.25
N ASN A 253 16.70 19.44 -0.05
CA ASN A 253 17.32 20.65 -0.59
C ASN A 253 16.68 21.06 -1.92
N ASP A 254 17.04 22.24 -2.46
CA ASP A 254 16.42 22.85 -3.65
C ASP A 254 16.64 22.07 -4.98
N ASP A 255 17.53 21.09 -5.01
CA ASP A 255 17.77 20.25 -6.20
C ASP A 255 16.71 19.15 -6.36
N TYR A 256 15.89 18.94 -5.33
CA TYR A 256 14.89 17.88 -5.30
C TYR A 256 13.52 18.39 -4.84
N GLN A 257 12.50 17.59 -5.13
CA GLN A 257 11.16 17.75 -4.60
C GLN A 257 10.84 16.50 -3.77
N PHE A 258 10.33 16.74 -2.58
CA PHE A 258 9.92 15.71 -1.64
C PHE A 258 8.40 15.78 -1.48
N SER A 259 7.69 14.79 -1.94
CA SER A 259 6.23 14.69 -1.81
C SER A 259 5.89 13.59 -0.82
N ALA A 260 5.15 13.94 0.23
CA ALA A 260 4.76 13.02 1.29
C ALA A 260 3.27 13.09 1.56
N ILE A 261 2.65 11.96 1.87
CA ILE A 261 1.24 11.85 2.27
C ILE A 261 1.03 10.66 3.19
N GLN A 262 0.20 10.82 4.21
CA GLN A 262 -0.21 9.69 5.06
C GLN A 262 -1.04 8.68 4.27
N THR A 263 -0.85 7.40 4.61
CA THR A 263 -1.59 6.29 4.00
C THR A 263 -2.35 5.51 5.08
N SER A 264 -3.26 4.62 4.68
CA SER A 264 -3.90 3.69 5.61
C SER A 264 -3.04 2.45 5.95
N ARG A 265 -1.73 2.46 5.65
CA ARG A 265 -0.82 1.41 6.11
C ARG A 265 -0.46 1.64 7.57
N ALA A 266 -1.17 0.96 8.44
CA ALA A 266 -0.93 1.00 9.88
C ALA A 266 0.20 0.05 10.30
N PHE A 267 1.02 0.48 11.25
CA PHE A 267 1.90 -0.36 12.07
C PHE A 267 1.25 -0.50 13.43
N PHE A 268 0.87 -1.71 13.80
CA PHE A 268 0.09 -1.96 15.00
C PHE A 268 0.47 -3.26 15.68
N ALA A 269 0.20 -3.33 16.99
CA ALA A 269 0.33 -4.52 17.80
C ALA A 269 -1.05 -5.12 18.05
N SER A 270 -1.24 -6.41 17.75
CA SER A 270 -2.43 -7.19 18.07
C SER A 270 -2.14 -8.11 19.25
N MET A 271 -3.07 -8.19 20.20
CA MET A 271 -2.95 -9.01 21.41
C MET A 271 -3.43 -10.45 21.14
N ASN A 272 -2.68 -11.42 21.61
CA ASN A 272 -3.09 -12.82 21.58
C ASN A 272 -4.06 -13.10 22.75
N MET A 273 -5.36 -13.13 22.48
CA MET A 273 -6.39 -13.32 23.49
C MET A 273 -6.39 -14.71 24.15
N ALA A 274 -5.67 -15.69 23.57
CA ALA A 274 -5.48 -17.00 24.16
C ALA A 274 -4.29 -17.04 25.15
N SER A 275 -3.38 -16.06 25.09
CA SER A 275 -2.24 -15.98 26.01
C SER A 275 -2.70 -15.72 27.45
N PRO A 276 -2.21 -16.49 28.43
CA PRO A 276 -2.56 -16.27 29.84
C PRO A 276 -2.27 -14.84 30.33
N VAL A 277 -1.21 -14.21 29.84
CA VAL A 277 -0.82 -12.85 30.22
C VAL A 277 -1.77 -11.82 29.59
N MET A 278 -2.17 -12.03 28.34
CA MET A 278 -3.08 -11.14 27.60
C MET A 278 -4.56 -11.31 27.99
N GLN A 279 -4.93 -12.38 28.69
CA GLN A 279 -6.28 -12.53 29.28
C GLN A 279 -6.53 -11.50 30.39
N ASP A 280 -5.49 -10.97 31.04
CA ASP A 280 -5.64 -9.89 32.01
C ASP A 280 -5.79 -8.54 31.26
N PRO A 281 -6.98 -7.87 31.32
CA PRO A 281 -7.21 -6.62 30.65
C PRO A 281 -6.29 -5.49 31.15
N ALA A 282 -5.82 -5.57 32.40
CA ALA A 282 -4.89 -4.60 32.95
C ALA A 282 -3.52 -4.65 32.26
N VAL A 283 -3.08 -5.84 31.84
CA VAL A 283 -1.83 -5.99 31.06
C VAL A 283 -1.98 -5.40 29.67
N ARG A 284 -3.08 -5.69 28.98
CA ARG A 284 -3.33 -5.11 27.65
C ARG A 284 -3.40 -3.59 27.70
N LYS A 285 -4.11 -3.05 28.70
CA LYS A 285 -4.19 -1.61 28.93
C LYS A 285 -2.84 -0.99 29.25
N ALA A 286 -2.04 -1.63 30.09
CA ALA A 286 -0.71 -1.14 30.43
C ALA A 286 0.25 -1.18 29.22
N ILE A 287 0.12 -2.14 28.32
CA ILE A 287 0.87 -2.15 27.05
C ILE A 287 0.45 -0.95 26.18
N ALA A 288 -0.84 -0.67 26.03
CA ALA A 288 -1.33 0.44 25.25
C ALA A 288 -0.85 1.80 25.80
N MET A 289 -0.81 1.95 27.14
CA MET A 289 -0.31 3.15 27.84
C MET A 289 1.23 3.23 27.89
N GLY A 290 1.91 2.09 27.78
CA GLY A 290 3.37 1.99 27.92
C GLY A 290 4.15 2.16 26.61
N ILE A 291 3.50 2.12 25.45
CA ILE A 291 4.17 2.32 24.15
C ILE A 291 4.21 3.82 23.83
N ASP A 292 5.42 4.39 23.74
CA ASP A 292 5.63 5.78 23.30
C ASP A 292 5.51 5.91 21.77
N LYS A 293 4.29 6.02 21.29
CA LYS A 293 3.99 6.16 19.85
C LYS A 293 4.59 7.44 19.25
N GLN A 294 4.55 8.56 20.02
CA GLN A 294 5.11 9.83 19.56
C GLN A 294 6.64 9.76 19.47
N GLY A 295 7.30 9.23 20.50
CA GLY A 295 8.75 9.01 20.50
C GLY A 295 9.17 8.06 19.38
N PHE A 296 8.40 7.01 19.11
CA PHE A 296 8.64 6.12 17.97
C PHE A 296 8.65 6.86 16.63
N VAL A 297 7.62 7.67 16.34
CA VAL A 297 7.55 8.42 15.09
C VAL A 297 8.64 9.50 15.01
N THR A 298 8.85 10.29 16.07
CA THR A 298 9.74 11.44 16.00
C THR A 298 11.22 11.08 16.09
N ALA A 299 11.58 10.05 16.85
CA ALA A 299 13.00 9.72 17.10
C ALA A 299 13.50 8.52 16.29
N LEU A 300 12.63 7.57 15.93
CA LEU A 300 13.05 6.36 15.22
C LEU A 300 12.65 6.36 13.74
N LEU A 301 11.58 7.08 13.38
CA LEU A 301 11.20 7.30 11.98
C LEU A 301 11.59 8.69 11.48
N ASP A 302 12.37 9.45 12.25
CA ASP A 302 12.83 10.81 11.92
C ASP A 302 11.70 11.77 11.53
N GLY A 303 10.50 11.57 12.10
CA GLY A 303 9.28 12.32 11.78
C GLY A 303 8.53 11.84 10.54
N HIS A 304 9.03 10.84 9.81
CA HIS A 304 8.40 10.29 8.61
C HIS A 304 7.38 9.22 8.95
N GLY A 305 6.27 9.66 9.50
CA GLY A 305 5.13 8.82 9.86
C GLY A 305 4.09 9.62 10.63
N VAL A 306 2.91 9.05 10.76
CA VAL A 306 1.80 9.67 11.51
C VAL A 306 1.47 8.80 12.72
N VAL A 307 1.33 9.41 13.90
CA VAL A 307 0.96 8.68 15.13
C VAL A 307 -0.43 8.06 14.99
N GLY A 308 -0.56 6.78 15.30
CA GLY A 308 -1.82 6.05 15.20
C GLY A 308 -2.71 6.24 16.43
N ALA A 309 -3.96 6.65 16.23
CA ALA A 309 -5.01 6.66 17.26
C ALA A 309 -5.91 5.43 17.15
N GLY A 310 -6.40 5.13 15.95
CA GLY A 310 -7.30 4.02 15.65
C GLY A 310 -6.84 3.21 14.44
N ALA A 311 -7.74 2.43 13.87
CA ALA A 311 -7.46 1.59 12.71
C ALA A 311 -7.24 2.38 11.41
N PHE A 312 -7.64 3.64 11.36
CA PHE A 312 -7.54 4.50 10.18
C PHE A 312 -6.83 5.80 10.55
N PRO A 313 -6.09 6.43 9.62
CA PRO A 313 -5.42 7.70 9.86
C PRO A 313 -6.43 8.84 10.00
N ASP A 314 -6.01 9.97 10.57
CA ASP A 314 -6.82 11.18 10.70
C ASP A 314 -7.23 11.70 9.30
N GLY A 315 -8.44 12.29 9.21
CA GLY A 315 -8.97 12.86 7.97
C GLY A 315 -9.47 11.83 6.96
N PHE A 316 -9.59 10.56 7.33
CA PHE A 316 -9.94 9.47 6.43
C PHE A 316 -11.47 9.26 6.35
N SER A 317 -12.09 9.72 5.27
CA SER A 317 -13.50 9.44 4.90
C SER A 317 -14.54 9.52 6.02
N GLY A 318 -14.37 10.42 7.02
CA GLY A 318 -15.31 10.61 8.14
C GLY A 318 -15.32 9.50 9.19
N PHE A 319 -14.35 8.59 9.17
CA PHE A 319 -14.13 7.55 10.18
C PHE A 319 -12.66 7.44 10.63
N GLY A 320 -11.87 8.49 10.44
CA GLY A 320 -10.46 8.56 10.83
C GLY A 320 -10.23 8.49 12.34
N GLY A 321 -8.95 8.43 12.72
CA GLY A 321 -8.51 8.31 14.10
C GLY A 321 -8.92 9.48 15.01
N GLU A 322 -9.17 10.66 14.43
CA GLU A 322 -9.65 11.84 15.18
C GLU A 322 -11.04 11.66 15.80
N HIS A 323 -11.79 10.63 15.38
CA HIS A 323 -13.13 10.35 15.90
C HIS A 323 -13.14 9.33 17.05
N VAL A 324 -11.99 8.80 17.44
CA VAL A 324 -11.87 7.80 18.52
C VAL A 324 -10.98 8.30 19.66
N THR A 325 -11.13 7.68 20.81
CA THR A 325 -10.28 7.93 21.97
C THR A 325 -9.42 6.69 22.23
N THR A 326 -8.13 6.88 22.38
CA THR A 326 -7.17 5.82 22.69
C THR A 326 -6.33 6.17 23.91
N GLU A 327 -5.71 5.17 24.52
CA GLU A 327 -4.78 5.39 25.61
C GLU A 327 -3.56 6.20 25.10
N GLY A 328 -3.23 7.28 25.80
CA GLY A 328 -1.99 8.04 25.58
C GLY A 328 -0.80 7.37 26.25
N TYR A 329 0.42 7.79 25.89
CA TYR A 329 1.62 7.37 26.60
C TYR A 329 1.61 7.91 28.03
N ASP A 330 1.39 7.04 29.00
CA ASP A 330 1.35 7.32 30.43
C ASP A 330 1.97 6.16 31.23
N PRO A 331 3.31 6.11 31.31
CA PRO A 331 4.00 5.05 32.03
C PRO A 331 3.70 5.01 33.52
N GLU A 332 3.34 6.13 34.15
CA GLU A 332 2.96 6.15 35.56
C GLU A 332 1.56 5.57 35.76
N GLY A 333 0.60 5.96 34.91
CA GLY A 333 -0.74 5.34 34.91
C GLY A 333 -0.68 3.85 34.61
N ALA A 334 0.16 3.42 33.68
CA ALA A 334 0.38 2.01 33.37
C ALA A 334 0.88 1.21 34.59
N ARG A 335 1.86 1.75 35.34
CA ARG A 335 2.34 1.15 36.61
C ARG A 335 1.21 1.00 37.64
N GLN A 336 0.37 2.02 37.78
CA GLN A 336 -0.76 2.00 38.72
C GLN A 336 -1.82 0.96 38.31
N VAL A 337 -2.12 0.85 37.00
CA VAL A 337 -3.05 -0.16 36.47
C VAL A 337 -2.55 -1.58 36.79
N LEU A 338 -1.27 -1.85 36.53
CA LEU A 338 -0.65 -3.14 36.83
C LEU A 338 -0.66 -3.44 38.33
N GLU A 339 -0.30 -2.47 39.16
CA GLU A 339 -0.26 -2.65 40.61
C GLU A 339 -1.66 -2.92 41.20
N ALA A 340 -2.68 -2.20 40.73
CA ALA A 340 -4.06 -2.43 41.11
C ALA A 340 -4.58 -3.82 40.73
N ALA A 341 -4.09 -4.37 39.61
CA ALA A 341 -4.37 -5.72 39.14
C ALA A 341 -3.56 -6.82 39.86
N GLY A 342 -2.64 -6.43 40.75
CA GLY A 342 -1.81 -7.37 41.56
C GLY A 342 -0.45 -7.70 40.95
N TRP A 343 -0.06 -7.07 39.83
CA TRP A 343 1.27 -7.20 39.26
C TRP A 343 2.27 -6.30 40.01
N ARG A 344 3.24 -6.92 40.70
CA ARG A 344 4.22 -6.20 41.54
C ARG A 344 5.60 -6.81 41.41
N ASP A 345 6.62 -6.00 41.45
CA ASP A 345 8.01 -6.43 41.59
C ASP A 345 8.23 -6.80 43.06
N THR A 346 8.27 -8.11 43.39
CA THR A 346 8.38 -8.60 44.76
C THR A 346 9.79 -9.09 45.07
N ASP A 347 10.60 -9.40 44.06
CA ASP A 347 11.99 -9.85 44.22
C ASP A 347 13.03 -8.75 43.98
N GLY A 348 12.62 -7.58 43.44
CA GLY A 348 13.45 -6.39 43.23
C GLY A 348 14.30 -6.46 41.98
N ASP A 349 13.96 -7.31 41.01
CA ASP A 349 14.72 -7.41 39.75
C ASP A 349 14.22 -6.41 38.66
N GLY A 350 13.17 -5.64 38.98
CA GLY A 350 12.59 -4.62 38.10
C GLY A 350 11.48 -5.13 37.19
N ILE A 351 11.19 -6.43 37.21
CA ILE A 351 10.08 -7.04 36.45
C ILE A 351 8.98 -7.42 37.42
N ARG A 352 7.74 -7.15 37.04
CA ARG A 352 6.56 -7.46 37.87
C ARG A 352 6.19 -8.92 37.76
N GLU A 353 5.65 -9.47 38.84
CA GLU A 353 5.08 -10.81 38.87
C GLU A 353 3.70 -10.80 39.55
N LYS A 354 2.89 -11.81 39.22
CA LYS A 354 1.59 -12.10 39.83
C LYS A 354 1.46 -13.62 39.97
N ASP A 355 1.12 -14.10 41.16
CA ASP A 355 0.96 -15.53 41.48
C ASP A 355 2.19 -16.38 41.10
N GLY A 356 3.40 -15.81 41.22
CA GLY A 356 4.67 -16.43 40.90
C GLY A 356 5.02 -16.48 39.40
N VAL A 357 4.23 -15.82 38.55
CA VAL A 357 4.47 -15.68 37.09
C VAL A 357 5.03 -14.30 36.79
N LYS A 358 6.22 -14.23 36.18
CA LYS A 358 6.82 -12.97 35.72
C LYS A 358 6.03 -12.41 34.54
N LEU A 359 5.94 -11.09 34.50
CA LEU A 359 5.31 -10.34 33.42
C LEU A 359 6.27 -10.25 32.22
N THR A 360 6.36 -11.33 31.47
CA THR A 360 7.15 -11.43 30.24
C THR A 360 6.19 -11.46 29.05
N VAL A 361 6.41 -10.58 28.08
CA VAL A 361 5.64 -10.44 26.85
C VAL A 361 6.48 -10.92 25.68
N ARG A 362 6.05 -12.00 25.03
CA ARG A 362 6.70 -12.52 23.80
C ARG A 362 6.19 -11.74 22.60
N TRP A 363 7.04 -10.88 22.08
CA TRP A 363 6.73 -9.96 20.98
C TRP A 363 7.17 -10.55 19.65
N LEU A 364 6.23 -10.95 18.81
CA LEU A 364 6.47 -11.47 17.48
C LEU A 364 6.40 -10.35 16.45
N THR A 365 7.37 -10.29 15.53
CA THR A 365 7.37 -9.37 14.39
C THR A 365 8.23 -9.92 13.24
N TYR A 366 8.47 -9.11 12.19
CA TYR A 366 9.25 -9.53 11.01
C TYR A 366 10.06 -8.37 10.40
N PRO A 367 11.21 -8.66 9.71
CA PRO A 367 12.17 -7.64 9.29
C PRO A 367 11.87 -7.00 7.92
N SER A 368 10.91 -7.51 7.12
CA SER A 368 10.66 -7.00 5.76
C SER A 368 9.99 -5.61 5.71
N ARG A 369 9.71 -5.02 6.87
CA ARG A 369 9.29 -3.63 7.06
C ARG A 369 10.20 -3.03 8.13
N GLN A 370 11.00 -2.03 7.77
CA GLN A 370 12.01 -1.45 8.67
C GLN A 370 11.44 -0.87 9.96
N GLU A 371 10.19 -0.40 9.92
CA GLU A 371 9.48 0.18 11.06
C GLU A 371 9.20 -0.85 12.16
N LEU A 372 9.00 -2.11 11.81
CA LEU A 372 8.57 -3.14 12.76
C LEU A 372 9.65 -3.58 13.75
N PRO A 373 10.92 -3.84 13.35
CA PRO A 373 12.00 -4.05 14.31
C PRO A 373 12.21 -2.84 15.22
N LEU A 374 12.19 -1.61 14.68
CA LEU A 374 12.31 -0.38 15.45
C LEU A 374 11.17 -0.22 16.48
N LEU A 375 9.94 -0.53 16.08
CA LEU A 375 8.79 -0.53 16.98
C LEU A 375 8.96 -1.54 18.12
N ALA A 376 9.45 -2.75 17.82
CA ALA A 376 9.68 -3.79 18.82
C ALA A 376 10.74 -3.35 19.85
N GLU A 377 11.85 -2.78 19.41
CA GLU A 377 12.92 -2.26 20.28
C GLU A 377 12.44 -1.07 21.12
N SER A 378 11.68 -0.15 20.54
CA SER A 378 11.05 0.96 21.25
C SER A 378 10.08 0.46 22.34
N ALA A 379 9.19 -0.47 21.98
CA ALA A 379 8.25 -1.07 22.93
C ALA A 379 8.99 -1.85 24.05
N GLN A 380 10.06 -2.59 23.72
CA GLN A 380 10.89 -3.28 24.73
C GLN A 380 11.46 -2.28 25.75
N ALA A 381 12.00 -1.16 25.29
CA ALA A 381 12.57 -0.14 26.17
C ALA A 381 11.51 0.49 27.07
N THR A 382 10.40 0.96 26.50
CA THR A 382 9.38 1.70 27.25
C THR A 382 8.53 0.79 28.16
N LEU A 383 8.25 -0.45 27.76
CA LEU A 383 7.54 -1.42 28.58
C LEU A 383 8.39 -1.94 29.75
N LYS A 384 9.71 -2.01 29.60
CA LYS A 384 10.62 -2.30 30.70
C LYS A 384 10.53 -1.26 31.81
N ASP A 385 10.37 0.01 31.48
CA ASP A 385 10.23 1.08 32.45
C ASP A 385 8.98 0.96 33.33
N ILE A 386 7.97 0.21 32.89
CA ILE A 386 6.76 -0.07 33.67
C ILE A 386 6.77 -1.48 34.33
N GLY A 387 7.93 -2.20 34.23
CA GLY A 387 8.14 -3.50 34.87
C GLY A 387 7.65 -4.69 34.04
N MET A 388 7.64 -4.57 32.71
CA MET A 388 7.41 -5.69 31.78
C MET A 388 8.71 -6.09 31.09
N GLU A 389 9.01 -7.37 31.05
CA GLU A 389 10.05 -7.92 30.19
C GLU A 389 9.47 -8.17 28.80
N VAL A 390 10.15 -7.75 27.73
CA VAL A 390 9.72 -8.02 26.36
C VAL A 390 10.76 -8.89 25.66
N ASP A 391 10.32 -10.04 25.17
CA ASP A 391 11.13 -11.03 24.47
C ASP A 391 10.83 -10.93 22.96
N ILE A 392 11.74 -10.31 22.21
CA ILE A 392 11.52 -10.00 20.80
C ILE A 392 11.89 -11.19 19.91
N ASN A 393 10.94 -11.67 19.13
CA ASN A 393 11.17 -12.61 18.03
C ASN A 393 10.88 -11.90 16.69
N CYS A 394 11.93 -11.34 16.07
CA CYS A 394 11.86 -10.74 14.74
C CYS A 394 12.29 -11.76 13.68
N THR A 395 11.33 -12.36 12.97
CA THR A 395 11.60 -13.49 12.07
C THR A 395 10.85 -13.39 10.74
N ALA A 396 11.51 -13.77 9.64
CA ALA A 396 10.85 -13.92 8.33
C ALA A 396 9.84 -15.08 8.33
N ASN A 397 10.03 -16.10 9.18
CA ASN A 397 9.16 -17.28 9.30
C ASN A 397 7.97 -17.07 10.27
N ARG A 398 7.48 -15.84 10.43
CA ARG A 398 6.40 -15.50 11.37
C ARG A 398 5.16 -16.40 11.29
N ARG A 399 4.84 -16.96 10.10
CA ARG A 399 3.67 -17.82 9.90
C ARG A 399 3.71 -19.08 10.75
N GLU A 400 4.90 -19.65 10.98
CA GLU A 400 5.09 -20.80 11.85
C GLU A 400 4.71 -20.48 13.29
N PHE A 401 5.12 -19.31 13.80
CA PHE A 401 4.79 -18.86 15.15
C PHE A 401 3.31 -18.47 15.28
N LEU A 402 2.74 -17.80 14.29
CA LEU A 402 1.31 -17.43 14.29
C LEU A 402 0.38 -18.67 14.32
N ALA A 403 0.82 -19.81 13.81
CA ALA A 403 0.07 -21.06 13.85
C ALA A 403 0.02 -21.69 15.25
N ASP A 404 0.95 -21.35 16.16
CA ASP A 404 0.97 -21.78 17.54
C ASP A 404 0.67 -20.62 18.51
N MET A 405 -0.58 -20.52 18.95
CA MET A 405 -1.05 -19.50 19.89
C MET A 405 -0.32 -19.51 21.24
N ASN A 406 0.46 -20.54 21.55
CA ASN A 406 1.26 -20.60 22.78
C ASN A 406 2.68 -20.02 22.59
N SER A 407 3.06 -19.63 21.38
CA SER A 407 4.43 -19.19 21.09
C SER A 407 4.64 -17.67 21.16
N TRP A 408 3.59 -16.86 21.26
CA TRP A 408 3.63 -15.41 21.25
C TRP A 408 2.49 -14.79 22.06
N ASP A 409 2.65 -13.52 22.45
CA ASP A 409 1.67 -12.77 23.25
C ASP A 409 1.20 -11.51 22.51
N VAL A 410 2.11 -10.84 21.80
CA VAL A 410 1.85 -9.66 20.96
C VAL A 410 2.41 -9.92 19.57
N TYR A 411 1.63 -9.62 18.54
CA TYR A 411 2.09 -9.63 17.16
C TYR A 411 2.06 -8.23 16.57
N ALA A 412 3.24 -7.66 16.32
CA ALA A 412 3.38 -6.39 15.62
C ALA A 412 3.48 -6.62 14.12
N SER A 413 2.60 -5.95 13.37
CA SER A 413 2.49 -6.12 11.92
C SER A 413 2.14 -4.81 11.20
N ALA A 414 2.31 -4.81 9.88
CA ALA A 414 1.89 -3.74 8.99
C ALA A 414 0.75 -4.22 8.09
N MET A 415 -0.28 -3.40 7.94
CA MET A 415 -1.43 -3.68 7.07
C MET A 415 -2.00 -2.39 6.50
N VAL A 416 -2.37 -2.39 5.23
CA VAL A 416 -3.23 -1.34 4.67
C VAL A 416 -4.64 -1.62 5.18
N THR A 417 -5.13 -0.78 6.10
CA THR A 417 -6.39 -1.05 6.82
C THR A 417 -7.64 -0.73 6.01
N ALA A 418 -7.53 0.17 5.04
CA ALA A 418 -8.61 0.50 4.10
C ALA A 418 -8.06 0.64 2.67
N PRO A 419 -7.66 -0.47 2.01
CA PRO A 419 -7.03 -0.43 0.69
C PRO A 419 -7.93 0.17 -0.40
N SER A 420 -9.24 0.04 -0.22
CA SER A 420 -10.27 0.55 -1.13
C SER A 420 -11.04 1.76 -0.57
N GLY A 421 -10.50 2.45 0.45
CA GLY A 421 -11.19 3.57 1.10
C GLY A 421 -12.43 3.19 1.91
N ASP A 422 -12.77 1.90 2.02
CA ASP A 422 -13.90 1.39 2.79
C ASP A 422 -13.43 0.75 4.11
N PRO A 423 -14.09 1.01 5.25
CA PRO A 423 -13.66 0.53 6.55
C PRO A 423 -13.89 -0.98 6.77
N GLN A 424 -14.73 -1.62 5.96
CA GLN A 424 -15.17 -3.00 6.18
C GLN A 424 -14.02 -4.01 6.15
N TYR A 425 -13.02 -3.76 5.29
CA TYR A 425 -11.91 -4.70 5.08
C TYR A 425 -11.18 -5.04 6.37
N PHE A 426 -10.75 -4.04 7.15
CA PHE A 426 -10.03 -4.25 8.40
C PHE A 426 -10.89 -5.02 9.41
N PHE A 427 -12.11 -4.55 9.66
CA PHE A 427 -12.98 -5.16 10.67
C PHE A 427 -13.37 -6.59 10.31
N THR A 428 -13.72 -6.86 9.06
CA THR A 428 -14.05 -8.21 8.62
C THR A 428 -12.84 -9.15 8.75
N SER A 429 -11.67 -8.69 8.32
CA SER A 429 -10.47 -9.55 8.25
C SER A 429 -9.81 -9.77 9.61
N CYS A 430 -9.83 -8.76 10.50
CA CYS A 430 -9.07 -8.75 11.74
C CYS A 430 -9.93 -8.96 13.00
N CYS A 431 -11.22 -8.56 12.97
CA CYS A 431 -12.03 -8.47 14.20
C CYS A 431 -13.16 -9.53 14.28
N VAL A 432 -13.34 -10.34 13.24
CA VAL A 432 -14.34 -11.42 13.24
C VAL A 432 -13.66 -12.76 13.51
N PRO A 433 -14.21 -13.61 14.42
CA PRO A 433 -13.66 -14.92 14.71
C PRO A 433 -13.51 -15.80 13.46
N GLY A 434 -12.37 -16.49 13.36
CA GLY A 434 -12.07 -17.40 12.25
C GLY A 434 -11.62 -16.76 10.94
N MET A 435 -11.55 -15.42 10.87
CA MET A 435 -11.05 -14.73 9.69
C MET A 435 -9.51 -14.71 9.66
N SER A 436 -8.96 -14.62 8.43
CA SER A 436 -7.56 -14.92 8.13
C SER A 436 -6.51 -14.01 8.78
N TYR A 437 -6.87 -12.79 9.16
CA TYR A 437 -5.99 -11.83 9.83
C TYR A 437 -6.33 -11.61 11.31
N ASN A 438 -7.35 -12.28 11.84
CA ASN A 438 -7.64 -12.31 13.28
C ASN A 438 -6.68 -13.29 13.98
N PHE A 439 -5.38 -13.03 13.89
CA PHE A 439 -4.35 -13.89 14.47
C PHE A 439 -4.43 -13.99 15.98
N GLY A 440 -4.82 -12.91 16.66
CA GLY A 440 -4.96 -12.85 18.11
C GLY A 440 -6.17 -13.60 18.68
N GLY A 441 -7.06 -14.09 17.83
CA GLY A 441 -8.28 -14.77 18.28
C GLY A 441 -9.25 -13.83 19.00
N TYR A 442 -9.28 -12.55 18.63
CA TYR A 442 -10.23 -11.58 19.16
C TYR A 442 -11.67 -12.03 18.89
N ASP A 443 -12.48 -12.07 19.91
CA ASP A 443 -13.89 -12.49 19.86
C ASP A 443 -14.73 -11.57 20.75
N ASN A 444 -15.52 -10.72 20.12
CA ASN A 444 -16.49 -9.84 20.77
C ASN A 444 -17.79 -9.88 19.96
N ALA A 445 -18.86 -10.38 20.57
CA ALA A 445 -20.15 -10.59 19.91
C ALA A 445 -20.78 -9.28 19.41
N GLU A 446 -20.62 -8.15 20.14
CA GLU A 446 -21.12 -6.85 19.71
C GLU A 446 -20.35 -6.35 18.49
N VAL A 447 -19.03 -6.50 18.47
CA VAL A 447 -18.18 -6.15 17.31
C VAL A 447 -18.58 -6.99 16.10
N THR A 448 -18.75 -8.31 16.25
CA THR A 448 -19.17 -9.21 15.15
C THR A 448 -20.53 -8.79 14.58
N GLU A 449 -21.50 -8.43 15.43
CA GLU A 449 -22.81 -7.92 15.00
C GLU A 449 -22.67 -6.57 14.24
N MET A 450 -21.88 -5.65 14.77
CA MET A 450 -21.65 -4.35 14.10
C MET A 450 -20.98 -4.53 12.73
N VAL A 451 -20.00 -5.44 12.60
CA VAL A 451 -19.35 -5.77 11.30
C VAL A 451 -20.39 -6.32 10.31
N SER A 452 -21.28 -7.21 10.77
CA SER A 452 -22.36 -7.73 9.94
C SER A 452 -23.32 -6.63 9.46
N ARG A 453 -23.64 -5.66 10.31
CA ARG A 453 -24.46 -4.50 9.95
C ARG A 453 -23.74 -3.59 8.96
N LEU A 454 -22.45 -3.33 9.16
CA LEU A 454 -21.63 -2.54 8.26
C LEU A 454 -21.62 -3.13 6.84
N ALA A 455 -21.58 -4.46 6.73
CA ALA A 455 -21.57 -5.19 5.46
C ALA A 455 -22.86 -5.02 4.62
N GLY A 456 -23.96 -4.58 5.22
CA GLY A 456 -25.24 -4.35 4.54
C GLY A 456 -25.73 -2.89 4.56
N GLU A 457 -24.99 -1.95 5.16
CA GLU A 457 -25.38 -0.56 5.27
C GLU A 457 -24.94 0.26 4.04
N PHE A 458 -25.87 0.85 3.31
CA PHE A 458 -25.61 1.66 2.11
C PHE A 458 -25.52 3.16 2.38
N ASP A 459 -26.01 3.63 3.53
CA ASP A 459 -25.89 5.04 3.91
C ASP A 459 -24.46 5.34 4.38
N THR A 460 -23.75 6.20 3.68
CA THR A 460 -22.34 6.52 3.92
C THR A 460 -22.12 7.11 5.33
N ALA A 461 -23.02 7.96 5.81
CA ALA A 461 -22.89 8.55 7.15
C ALA A 461 -23.04 7.48 8.25
N ARG A 462 -23.99 6.56 8.08
CA ARG A 462 -24.18 5.44 9.01
C ARG A 462 -23.00 4.43 8.95
N ARG A 463 -22.41 4.24 7.77
CA ARG A 463 -21.18 3.44 7.65
C ARG A 463 -20.06 4.05 8.45
N SER A 464 -19.84 5.37 8.32
CA SER A 464 -18.84 6.09 9.11
C SER A 464 -19.09 5.98 10.61
N GLU A 465 -20.34 6.19 11.06
CA GLU A 465 -20.72 6.02 12.48
C GLU A 465 -20.44 4.59 12.99
N LEU A 466 -20.76 3.57 12.20
CA LEU A 466 -20.47 2.17 12.55
C LEU A 466 -18.96 1.91 12.62
N ALA A 467 -18.19 2.44 11.68
CA ALA A 467 -16.74 2.30 11.66
C ALA A 467 -16.07 2.95 12.88
N VAL A 468 -16.52 4.14 13.29
CA VAL A 468 -16.05 4.82 14.52
C VAL A 468 -16.38 3.99 15.75
N ARG A 469 -17.60 3.49 15.86
CA ARG A 469 -18.01 2.62 16.99
C ARG A 469 -17.24 1.32 17.05
N LEU A 470 -16.97 0.69 15.89
CA LEU A 470 -16.16 -0.51 15.79
C LEU A 470 -14.72 -0.25 16.23
N GLN A 471 -14.11 0.86 15.77
CA GLN A 471 -12.78 1.25 16.25
C GLN A 471 -12.76 1.43 17.76
N GLN A 472 -13.73 2.19 18.32
CA GLN A 472 -13.77 2.45 19.75
C GLN A 472 -13.89 1.14 20.56
N ALA A 473 -14.73 0.21 20.12
CA ALA A 473 -14.91 -1.08 20.83
C ALA A 473 -13.62 -1.89 20.90
N ILE A 474 -12.86 -2.01 19.80
CA ILE A 474 -11.58 -2.74 19.80
C ILE A 474 -10.48 -2.02 20.58
N LEU A 475 -10.54 -0.68 20.68
CA LEU A 475 -9.63 0.11 21.49
C LEU A 475 -9.97 0.00 22.98
N ASP A 476 -11.24 0.02 23.36
CA ASP A 476 -11.69 -0.15 24.74
C ASP A 476 -11.32 -1.54 25.29
N ASP A 477 -11.36 -2.57 24.45
CA ASP A 477 -10.89 -3.92 24.78
C ASP A 477 -9.35 -4.02 24.83
N ASN A 478 -8.62 -2.99 24.35
CA ASN A 478 -7.18 -2.99 24.13
C ASN A 478 -6.73 -4.25 23.35
N ALA A 479 -7.52 -4.63 22.34
CA ALA A 479 -7.22 -5.77 21.47
C ALA A 479 -6.15 -5.43 20.44
N TYR A 480 -6.06 -4.14 20.09
CA TYR A 480 -5.13 -3.57 19.11
C TYR A 480 -4.54 -2.26 19.65
N VAL A 481 -3.25 -2.05 19.39
CA VAL A 481 -2.56 -0.77 19.63
C VAL A 481 -2.02 -0.28 18.30
N PHE A 482 -2.66 0.73 17.72
CA PHE A 482 -2.21 1.37 16.49
C PHE A 482 -1.10 2.36 16.82
N CYS A 483 0.12 2.09 16.33
CA CYS A 483 1.31 2.82 16.73
C CYS A 483 1.60 3.98 15.78
N SER A 484 1.59 3.70 14.47
CA SER A 484 1.79 4.72 13.45
C SER A 484 1.18 4.30 12.12
N PHE A 485 1.04 5.28 11.22
CA PHE A 485 0.75 5.06 9.81
C PHE A 485 1.96 5.43 8.96
N LEU A 486 2.15 4.69 7.86
CA LEU A 486 3.18 5.00 6.88
C LEU A 486 2.83 6.34 6.20
N GLU A 487 3.80 7.23 6.20
CA GLU A 487 3.83 8.37 5.31
C GLU A 487 4.55 7.95 4.01
N MET A 488 3.80 7.89 2.92
CA MET A 488 4.38 7.56 1.63
C MET A 488 5.18 8.73 1.11
N ASN A 489 6.40 8.46 0.63
CA ASN A 489 7.32 9.46 0.15
C ASN A 489 7.73 9.18 -1.31
N MET A 490 7.69 10.22 -2.12
CA MET A 490 8.16 10.22 -3.50
C MET A 490 9.14 11.36 -3.69
N ILE A 491 10.33 11.06 -4.19
CA ILE A 491 11.42 12.02 -4.35
C ILE A 491 11.75 12.17 -5.83
N SER A 492 11.84 13.39 -6.32
CA SER A 492 12.22 13.67 -7.69
C SER A 492 13.18 14.84 -7.79
N ARG A 493 13.84 14.97 -8.93
CA ARG A 493 14.61 16.18 -9.29
C ARG A 493 13.68 17.39 -9.37
N SER A 494 14.19 18.56 -9.03
CA SER A 494 13.41 19.82 -8.99
C SER A 494 12.80 20.23 -10.35
N TYR A 495 13.32 19.73 -11.47
CA TYR A 495 12.77 19.96 -12.81
C TYR A 495 11.61 19.02 -13.20
N VAL A 496 11.27 18.03 -12.36
CA VAL A 496 10.12 17.14 -12.55
C VAL A 496 8.88 17.83 -11.98
N THR A 497 7.74 17.74 -12.63
CA THR A 497 6.45 18.22 -12.14
C THR A 497 5.37 17.16 -12.28
N GLY A 498 4.42 17.13 -11.36
CA GLY A 498 3.32 16.16 -11.38
C GLY A 498 3.68 14.76 -10.84
N TYR A 499 4.86 14.59 -10.22
CA TYR A 499 5.23 13.37 -9.50
C TYR A 499 4.95 13.58 -8.02
N THR A 500 3.74 13.20 -7.59
CA THR A 500 3.24 13.46 -6.22
C THR A 500 2.72 12.19 -5.58
N ALA A 501 3.00 12.03 -4.29
CA ALA A 501 2.47 10.93 -3.50
C ALA A 501 0.94 11.03 -3.36
N HIS A 502 0.26 9.89 -3.36
CA HIS A 502 -1.18 9.76 -3.15
C HIS A 502 -1.45 8.73 -2.05
N ALA A 503 -2.51 8.91 -1.28
CA ALA A 503 -2.81 8.09 -0.10
C ALA A 503 -2.95 6.58 -0.38
N CYS A 504 -3.28 6.19 -1.61
CA CYS A 504 -3.39 4.79 -2.03
C CYS A 504 -2.19 4.25 -2.81
N ASP A 505 -1.17 5.05 -3.13
CA ASP A 505 0.01 4.71 -3.95
C ASP A 505 -0.28 4.27 -5.42
N TYR A 506 -1.50 4.53 -5.92
CA TYR A 506 -1.92 4.02 -7.25
C TYR A 506 -1.60 4.99 -8.41
N TYR A 507 -1.52 6.29 -8.17
CA TYR A 507 -1.53 7.30 -9.24
C TYR A 507 -0.18 8.05 -9.38
N GLN A 508 0.93 7.31 -9.44
CA GLN A 508 2.26 7.92 -9.55
C GLN A 508 2.53 8.52 -10.93
N VAL A 509 2.01 7.89 -11.98
CA VAL A 509 2.18 8.33 -13.36
C VAL A 509 0.85 8.76 -13.94
N THR A 510 0.72 10.06 -14.21
CA THR A 510 -0.48 10.68 -14.78
C THR A 510 -0.14 11.40 -16.09
N ALA A 511 -1.16 11.88 -16.81
CA ALA A 511 -0.95 12.70 -18.02
C ALA A 511 -0.24 14.04 -17.72
N ASP A 512 -0.28 14.49 -16.46
CA ASP A 512 0.31 15.75 -16.01
C ASP A 512 1.79 15.65 -15.61
N LEU A 513 2.33 14.44 -15.53
CA LEU A 513 3.75 14.23 -15.29
C LEU A 513 4.59 14.85 -16.40
N ASP A 514 5.52 15.73 -16.04
CA ASP A 514 6.33 16.50 -16.99
C ASP A 514 7.75 16.75 -16.48
N ILE A 515 8.65 17.09 -17.40
CA ILE A 515 10.01 17.53 -17.12
C ILE A 515 10.32 18.84 -17.83
N SER A 516 11.07 19.73 -17.17
CA SER A 516 11.51 21.03 -17.70
C SER A 516 13.03 21.09 -17.75
N ARG A 517 13.64 20.31 -18.65
CA ARG A 517 15.10 20.30 -18.89
C ARG A 517 15.43 20.30 -20.38
#